data_4a720ec4a6a45b0465db03e955cced8d
#
_entry.id   4a720ec4a6a45b0465db03e955cced8d
#
_cell.length_a   1.000
_cell.length_b   1.000
_cell.length_c   1.000
_cell.angle_alpha   90.00
_cell.angle_beta   90.00
_cell.angle_gamma   90.00
#
_symmetry.space_group_name_H-M   'P 1'
#
loop_
_entity.id
_entity.type
_entity.pdbx_description
1 polymer ?
#
loop_
_entity_poly.entity_id
_entity_poly.type
_entity_poly.pdbx_seq_one_letter_code
_entity_poly.pdbx_strand_id
1 'polypeptide(L)'
;MNQSPNVVFIITDDQGYGDLACHGNPVINTPHLDQLHAKSTRLTNFHVGPTCAPTRAGIMTGRYCNCTGVWHTIGGRSLLRNDETTMADI
;
A
#
# COMPACT_ATOMS: atom_id res chain seq x y z
N MET A 1 16.47 17.79 -20.89
CA MET A 1 16.80 16.55 -20.18
C MET A 1 15.55 16.09 -19.44
N ASN A 2 14.95 14.98 -19.82
CA ASN A 2 13.85 14.39 -19.06
C ASN A 2 14.43 13.85 -17.75
N GLN A 3 14.31 14.61 -16.68
CA GLN A 3 14.62 14.09 -15.34
C GLN A 3 13.42 13.25 -14.89
N SER A 4 13.62 11.96 -14.76
CA SER A 4 12.62 11.09 -14.14
C SER A 4 12.38 11.57 -12.70
N PRO A 5 11.13 11.68 -12.24
CA PRO A 5 10.84 12.12 -10.88
C PRO A 5 11.29 11.08 -9.86
N ASN A 6 11.71 11.54 -8.69
CA ASN A 6 11.87 10.66 -7.54
C ASN A 6 10.49 10.26 -7.01
N VAL A 7 10.35 9.01 -6.65
CA VAL A 7 9.11 8.46 -6.08
C VAL A 7 9.38 7.97 -4.65
N VAL A 8 8.62 8.48 -3.69
CA VAL A 8 8.64 7.99 -2.32
C VAL A 8 7.32 7.26 -2.07
N PHE A 9 7.41 5.97 -1.81
CA PHE A 9 6.25 5.12 -1.51
C PHE A 9 6.17 4.89 0.00
N ILE A 10 5.04 5.27 0.60
CA ILE A 10 4.79 5.11 2.05
C ILE A 10 3.59 4.20 2.21
N ILE A 11 3.76 3.13 2.95
CA ILE A 11 2.69 2.19 3.32
C ILE A 11 2.66 2.03 4.85
N THR A 12 1.48 2.14 5.41
CA THR A 12 1.25 1.83 6.82
C THR A 12 0.90 0.35 7.00
N ASP A 13 1.08 -0.16 8.21
CA ASP A 13 0.73 -1.54 8.56
C ASP A 13 -0.43 -1.54 9.56
N ASP A 14 -1.47 -2.31 9.25
CA ASP A 14 -2.69 -2.46 10.08
C ASP A 14 -3.40 -1.14 10.47
N GLN A 15 -3.23 -0.10 9.65
CA GLN A 15 -3.91 1.18 9.89
C GLN A 15 -5.36 1.11 9.43
N GLY A 16 -6.29 1.40 10.35
CA GLY A 16 -7.69 1.54 10.03
C GLY A 16 -8.01 2.85 9.30
N TYR A 17 -9.11 2.87 8.55
CA TYR A 17 -9.55 4.08 7.84
C TYR A 17 -9.73 5.28 8.79
N GLY A 18 -10.25 5.04 9.99
CA GLY A 18 -10.49 6.06 11.00
C GLY A 18 -9.27 6.46 11.83
N ASP A 19 -8.09 5.98 11.53
CA ASP A 19 -6.87 6.26 12.31
C ASP A 19 -6.14 7.54 11.85
N LEU A 20 -6.86 8.44 11.19
CA LEU A 20 -6.40 9.77 10.80
C LEU A 20 -7.43 10.83 11.16
N ALA A 21 -6.99 12.01 11.62
CA ALA A 21 -7.89 13.11 11.95
C ALA A 21 -8.64 13.62 10.72
N CYS A 22 -7.99 13.70 9.56
CA CYS A 22 -8.61 14.08 8.28
C CYS A 22 -9.71 13.11 7.80
N HIS A 23 -9.81 11.94 8.40
CA HIS A 23 -10.89 10.98 8.16
C HIS A 23 -12.02 11.04 9.22
N GLY A 24 -12.01 12.07 10.06
CA GLY A 24 -13.04 12.33 11.05
C GLY A 24 -12.79 11.73 12.44
N ASN A 25 -11.57 11.28 12.73
CA ASN A 25 -11.23 10.82 14.06
C ASN A 25 -11.14 12.00 15.04
N PRO A 26 -11.93 12.02 16.12
CA PRO A 26 -11.96 13.16 17.04
C PRO A 26 -10.86 13.11 18.12
N VAL A 27 -10.12 12.01 18.22
CA VAL A 27 -9.17 11.76 19.31
C VAL A 27 -7.72 11.86 18.84
N ILE A 28 -7.45 11.35 17.64
CA ILE A 28 -6.09 11.33 17.08
C ILE A 28 -5.75 12.66 16.43
N ASN A 29 -4.55 13.15 16.71
CA ASN A 29 -4.02 14.36 16.10
C ASN A 29 -2.95 14.00 15.08
N THR A 30 -3.20 14.26 13.78
CA THR A 30 -2.32 13.91 12.67
C THR A 30 -2.03 15.11 11.75
N PRO A 31 -1.48 16.23 12.29
CA PRO A 31 -1.44 17.50 11.56
C PRO A 31 -0.63 17.45 10.26
N HIS A 32 0.44 16.68 10.21
CA HIS A 32 1.26 16.56 9.01
C HIS A 32 0.58 15.71 7.91
N LEU A 33 -0.11 14.64 8.30
CA LEU A 33 -0.90 13.83 7.37
C LEU A 33 -2.13 14.57 6.89
N ASP A 34 -2.77 15.34 7.76
CA ASP A 34 -3.92 16.19 7.42
C ASP A 34 -3.51 17.29 6.41
N GLN A 35 -2.33 17.87 6.60
CA GLN A 35 -1.78 18.85 5.66
C GLN A 35 -1.45 18.21 4.30
N LEU A 36 -0.88 17.01 4.29
CA LEU A 36 -0.62 16.26 3.08
C LEU A 36 -1.94 15.92 2.37
N HIS A 37 -2.92 15.42 3.12
CA HIS A 37 -4.25 15.11 2.61
C HIS A 37 -4.89 16.33 1.92
N ALA A 38 -4.83 17.51 2.55
CA ALA A 38 -5.41 18.76 2.02
C ALA A 38 -4.77 19.24 0.71
N LYS A 39 -3.52 18.82 0.43
CA LYS A 39 -2.73 19.25 -0.75
C LYS A 39 -2.57 18.15 -1.80
N SER A 40 -3.16 16.97 -1.58
CA SER A 40 -2.95 15.78 -2.41
C SER A 40 -4.23 15.36 -3.14
N THR A 41 -4.05 14.60 -4.20
CA THR A 41 -5.14 13.84 -4.81
C THR A 41 -5.44 12.62 -3.96
N ARG A 42 -6.69 12.45 -3.58
CA ARG A 42 -7.18 11.31 -2.84
C ARG A 42 -8.00 10.38 -3.73
N LEU A 43 -7.69 9.10 -3.67
CA LEU A 43 -8.48 8.06 -4.32
C LEU A 43 -9.44 7.45 -3.28
N THR A 44 -10.71 7.84 -3.31
CA THR A 44 -11.71 7.47 -2.29
C THR A 44 -12.24 6.05 -2.43
N ASN A 45 -12.05 5.44 -3.59
CA ASN A 45 -12.48 4.07 -3.88
C ASN A 45 -11.30 3.20 -4.32
N PHE A 46 -10.20 3.31 -3.61
CA PHE A 46 -9.01 2.51 -3.84
C PHE A 46 -8.98 1.33 -2.87
N HIS A 47 -8.93 0.12 -3.42
CA HIS A 47 -8.93 -1.11 -2.64
C HIS A 47 -7.59 -1.83 -2.77
N VAL A 48 -7.07 -2.29 -1.65
CA VAL A 48 -5.85 -3.09 -1.53
C VAL A 48 -6.20 -4.57 -1.37
N GLY A 49 -5.21 -5.43 -1.25
CA GLY A 49 -5.42 -6.83 -0.89
C GLY A 49 -6.02 -6.97 0.52
N PRO A 50 -6.60 -8.13 0.86
CA PRO A 50 -7.36 -8.30 2.11
C PRO A 50 -6.51 -8.21 3.39
N THR A 51 -5.19 -8.41 3.28
CA THR A 51 -4.24 -8.34 4.42
C THR A 51 -2.87 -7.80 3.97
N CYS A 52 -1.92 -7.71 4.89
CA CYS A 52 -0.60 -7.12 4.64
C CYS A 52 0.20 -7.84 3.54
N ALA A 53 0.41 -9.14 3.63
CA ALA A 53 1.25 -9.87 2.66
C ALA A 53 0.68 -9.83 1.23
N PRO A 54 -0.61 -10.11 0.97
CA PRO A 54 -1.20 -9.98 -0.35
C PRO A 54 -1.11 -8.56 -0.92
N THR A 55 -1.38 -7.54 -0.12
CA THR A 55 -1.24 -6.14 -0.51
C THR A 55 0.19 -5.82 -0.93
N ARG A 56 1.17 -6.21 -0.11
CA ARG A 56 2.59 -5.95 -0.37
C ARG A 56 3.08 -6.67 -1.63
N ALA A 57 2.67 -7.92 -1.82
CA ALA A 57 2.99 -8.67 -3.03
C ALA A 57 2.42 -8.00 -4.28
N GLY A 58 1.18 -7.54 -4.23
CA GLY A 58 0.56 -6.80 -5.33
C GLY A 58 1.31 -5.51 -5.65
N ILE A 59 1.73 -4.76 -4.64
CA ILE A 59 2.51 -3.53 -4.79
C ILE A 59 3.87 -3.82 -5.41
N MET A 60 4.58 -4.82 -4.91
CA MET A 60 5.92 -5.16 -5.38
C MET A 60 5.94 -5.67 -6.82
N THR A 61 4.90 -6.37 -7.26
CA THR A 61 4.86 -7.04 -8.56
C THR A 61 3.98 -6.32 -9.60
N GLY A 62 3.14 -5.38 -9.18
CA GLY A 62 2.12 -4.77 -10.04
C GLY A 62 1.02 -5.75 -10.48
N ARG A 63 0.90 -6.91 -9.84
CA ARG A 63 -0.05 -7.97 -10.19
C ARG A 63 -1.04 -8.22 -9.05
N TYR A 64 -2.21 -8.77 -9.38
CA TYR A 64 -3.13 -9.25 -8.36
C TYR A 64 -2.49 -10.30 -7.47
N CYS A 65 -2.67 -10.17 -6.16
CA CYS A 65 -2.06 -11.05 -5.17
C CYS A 65 -2.33 -12.55 -5.41
N ASN A 66 -3.52 -12.91 -5.89
CA ASN A 66 -3.87 -14.28 -6.22
C ASN A 66 -3.00 -14.89 -7.35
N CYS A 67 -2.41 -14.04 -8.20
CA CYS A 67 -1.53 -14.48 -9.27
C CYS A 67 -0.08 -14.66 -8.80
N THR A 68 0.30 -14.03 -7.68
CA THR A 68 1.68 -13.98 -7.19
C THR A 68 2.07 -15.13 -6.26
N GLY A 69 1.11 -15.95 -5.85
CA GLY A 69 1.27 -16.97 -4.82
C GLY A 69 1.03 -16.46 -3.39
N VAL A 70 0.90 -15.13 -3.22
CA VAL A 70 0.70 -14.50 -1.89
C VAL A 70 -0.74 -14.02 -1.77
N TRP A 71 -1.63 -14.86 -1.33
CA TRP A 71 -3.05 -14.53 -1.20
C TRP A 71 -3.58 -14.58 0.24
N HIS A 72 -2.70 -14.95 1.18
CA HIS A 72 -2.98 -14.93 2.62
C HIS A 72 -1.69 -14.69 3.41
N THR A 73 -1.79 -14.54 4.74
CA THR A 73 -0.66 -14.33 5.67
C THR A 73 -0.17 -15.61 6.35
N ILE A 74 -0.79 -16.76 6.10
CA ILE A 74 -0.43 -18.05 6.71
C ILE A 74 0.49 -18.87 5.81
N GLY A 75 1.23 -19.79 6.42
CA GLY A 75 2.18 -20.67 5.74
C GLY A 75 1.57 -21.38 4.52
N GLY A 76 2.33 -21.48 3.45
CA GLY A 76 1.91 -22.06 2.17
C GLY A 76 1.03 -21.14 1.29
N ARG A 77 0.61 -19.96 1.81
CA ARG A 77 -0.23 -19.00 1.11
C ARG A 77 0.36 -17.58 1.11
N SER A 78 1.59 -17.47 1.57
CA SER A 78 2.32 -16.20 1.76
C SER A 78 3.70 -16.21 1.11
N LEU A 79 3.97 -17.16 0.23
CA LEU A 79 5.24 -17.28 -0.49
C LEU A 79 5.08 -16.72 -1.90
N LEU A 80 5.88 -15.72 -2.21
CA LEU A 80 5.99 -15.18 -3.56
C LEU A 80 6.53 -16.27 -4.49
N ARG A 81 5.96 -16.37 -5.67
CA ARG A 81 6.43 -17.30 -6.70
C ARG A 81 7.82 -16.88 -7.15
N ASN A 82 8.68 -17.86 -7.42
CA ASN A 82 10.07 -17.63 -7.81
C ASN A 82 10.24 -16.98 -9.19
N ASP A 83 9.19 -17.01 -10.01
CA ASP A 83 9.16 -16.44 -11.36
C ASP A 83 8.56 -15.03 -11.40
N GLU A 84 8.25 -14.44 -10.25
CA GLU A 84 7.76 -13.06 -10.18
C GLU A 84 8.92 -12.06 -10.27
N THR A 85 8.70 -11.02 -11.05
CA THR A 85 9.58 -9.85 -11.10
C THR A 85 9.00 -8.76 -10.21
N THR A 86 9.81 -8.19 -9.34
CA THR A 86 9.41 -7.12 -8.44
C THR A 86 9.97 -5.77 -8.87
N MET A 87 9.42 -4.67 -8.33
CA MET A 87 9.97 -3.34 -8.58
C MET A 87 11.41 -3.19 -8.06
N ALA A 88 11.89 -4.09 -7.21
CA ALA A 88 13.27 -4.10 -6.72
C ALA A 88 14.24 -4.78 -7.71
N ASP A 89 13.72 -5.50 -8.71
CA ASP A 89 14.52 -6.19 -9.73
C ASP A 89 14.74 -5.31 -10.97
N ILE A 90 14.04 -4.17 -11.05
CA ILE A 90 14.09 -3.23 -12.18
C ILE A 90 15.03 -2.07 -11.87
#